data_1cfb19cadc77a6e287d9c60c82746ce7
#
_entry.id   1cfb19cadc77a6e287d9c60c82746ce7
#
_cell.length_a   1.000
_cell.length_b   1.000
_cell.length_c   1.000
_cell.angle_alpha   90.00
_cell.angle_beta   90.00
_cell.angle_gamma   90.00
#
_symmetry.space_group_name_H-M   'P 1'
#
loop_
_entity.id
_entity.type
_entity.pdbx_description
1 polymer ?
#
loop_
_entity_poly.entity_id
_entity_poly.type
_entity_poly.pdbx_seq_one_letter_code
_entity_poly.pdbx_strand_id
1 'polypeptide(L)'
;ELYPLILKSFPVNAQQVGIFGHSMGGHGALTLAFKYPEKFKSVSAFAPICAPTECAWGEKAFSHYLGTDRESWLAHDATALVSKNGAVFNEILVDQGLDDQFYEQLHPEKFKQACLKAGQPLTLRQHAGYDHGYYFIQTFMDEHLQFHAIQLEKVSG
;
A
#
# COMPACT_ATOMS: atom_id res chain seq x y z
N GLU A 1 12.43 -11.42 10.05
CA GLU A 1 12.83 -12.85 9.94
C GLU A 1 12.68 -13.35 8.50
N LEU A 2 11.50 -13.21 7.84
CA LEU A 2 11.25 -13.75 6.49
C LEU A 2 12.21 -13.18 5.43
N TYR A 3 12.35 -11.84 5.35
CA TYR A 3 13.16 -11.20 4.32
C TYR A 3 14.61 -11.73 4.27
N PRO A 4 15.40 -11.73 5.36
CA PRO A 4 16.74 -12.29 5.32
C PRO A 4 16.76 -13.80 5.05
N LEU A 5 15.74 -14.55 5.43
CA LEU A 5 15.64 -15.97 5.13
C LEU A 5 15.49 -16.21 3.63
N ILE A 6 14.63 -15.45 2.95
CA ILE A 6 14.44 -15.56 1.49
C ILE A 6 15.73 -15.22 0.75
N LEU A 7 16.41 -14.13 1.12
CA LEU A 7 17.67 -13.73 0.50
C LEU A 7 18.78 -14.79 0.65
N LYS A 8 18.76 -15.53 1.76
CA LYS A 8 19.74 -16.60 2.03
C LYS A 8 19.41 -17.90 1.31
N SER A 9 18.11 -18.20 1.13
CA SER A 9 17.65 -19.53 0.70
C SER A 9 17.33 -19.62 -0.79
N PHE A 10 17.18 -18.49 -1.47
CA PHE A 10 16.76 -18.45 -2.87
C PHE A 10 17.64 -17.51 -3.70
N PRO A 11 17.87 -17.81 -4.99
CA PRO A 11 18.64 -16.95 -5.90
C PRO A 11 17.82 -15.73 -6.33
N VAL A 12 17.55 -14.82 -5.40
CA VAL A 12 16.76 -13.61 -5.62
C VAL A 12 17.64 -12.36 -5.57
N ASN A 13 17.21 -11.30 -6.25
CA ASN A 13 17.90 -10.02 -6.24
C ASN A 13 17.35 -9.13 -5.12
N ALA A 14 18.16 -8.87 -4.09
CA ALA A 14 17.80 -8.02 -2.97
C ALA A 14 17.51 -6.56 -3.34
N GLN A 15 17.94 -6.11 -4.52
CA GLN A 15 17.68 -4.74 -5.03
C GLN A 15 16.38 -4.64 -5.84
N GLN A 16 15.72 -5.77 -6.10
CA GLN A 16 14.50 -5.85 -6.90
C GLN A 16 13.36 -6.50 -6.11
N VAL A 17 12.93 -5.82 -5.05
CA VAL A 17 11.85 -6.32 -4.17
C VAL A 17 10.64 -5.41 -4.26
N GLY A 18 9.52 -5.98 -4.67
CA GLY A 18 8.21 -5.35 -4.61
C GLY A 18 7.40 -5.83 -3.41
N ILE A 19 6.38 -5.05 -3.05
CA ILE A 19 5.43 -5.41 -1.99
C ILE A 19 4.01 -5.07 -2.42
N PHE A 20 3.08 -5.98 -2.20
CA PHE A 20 1.66 -5.72 -2.41
C PHE A 20 0.79 -6.48 -1.41
N GLY A 21 -0.47 -6.10 -1.33
CA GLY A 21 -1.43 -6.76 -0.45
C GLY A 21 -2.85 -6.26 -0.64
N HIS A 22 -3.79 -6.89 0.03
CA HIS A 22 -5.21 -6.57 0.01
C HIS A 22 -5.69 -6.09 1.36
N SER A 23 -6.56 -5.07 1.39
CA SER A 23 -7.24 -4.57 2.60
C SER A 23 -6.24 -4.17 3.69
N MET A 24 -6.24 -4.84 4.83
CA MET A 24 -5.25 -4.69 5.90
C MET A 24 -3.84 -5.06 5.42
N GLY A 25 -3.68 -6.07 4.56
CA GLY A 25 -2.42 -6.39 3.90
C GLY A 25 -1.97 -5.30 2.92
N GLY A 26 -2.92 -4.63 2.25
CA GLY A 26 -2.67 -3.44 1.43
C GLY A 26 -2.18 -2.25 2.25
N HIS A 27 -2.80 -2.01 3.41
CA HIS A 27 -2.29 -1.06 4.41
C HIS A 27 -0.84 -1.40 4.80
N GLY A 28 -0.59 -2.66 5.13
CA GLY A 28 0.76 -3.14 5.47
C GLY A 28 1.76 -2.92 4.34
N ALA A 29 1.38 -3.21 3.09
CA ALA A 29 2.23 -2.99 1.93
C ALA A 29 2.61 -1.51 1.77
N LEU A 30 1.64 -0.60 1.81
CA LEU A 30 1.88 0.84 1.70
C LEU A 30 2.75 1.36 2.86
N THR A 31 2.41 1.02 4.10
CA THR A 31 3.13 1.53 5.28
C THR A 31 4.57 1.00 5.34
N LEU A 32 4.79 -0.28 5.04
CA LEU A 32 6.14 -0.85 5.01
C LEU A 32 6.98 -0.29 3.87
N ALA A 33 6.39 -0.06 2.69
CA ALA A 33 7.08 0.54 1.58
C ALA A 33 7.57 1.96 1.90
N PHE A 34 6.71 2.82 2.48
CA PHE A 34 7.11 4.17 2.90
C PHE A 34 8.09 4.19 4.08
N LYS A 35 8.07 3.19 4.96
CA LYS A 35 9.04 3.07 6.06
C LYS A 35 10.41 2.56 5.64
N TYR A 36 10.44 1.71 4.61
CA TYR A 36 11.66 1.02 4.17
C TYR A 36 11.85 1.10 2.65
N PRO A 37 11.93 2.32 2.09
CA PRO A 37 12.05 2.50 0.63
C PRO A 37 13.38 1.96 0.07
N GLU A 38 14.36 1.81 0.93
CA GLU A 38 15.62 1.17 0.58
C GLU A 38 15.47 -0.34 0.30
N LYS A 39 14.43 -0.99 0.87
CA LYS A 39 14.14 -2.42 0.68
C LYS A 39 13.14 -2.67 -0.44
N PHE A 40 12.07 -1.87 -0.47
CA PHE A 40 10.97 -2.06 -1.42
C PHE A 40 11.08 -1.03 -2.55
N LYS A 41 11.17 -1.50 -3.79
CA LYS A 41 11.34 -0.65 -4.99
C LYS A 41 10.07 -0.46 -5.78
N SER A 42 9.05 -1.27 -5.51
CA SER A 42 7.71 -1.09 -6.05
C SER A 42 6.65 -1.45 -5.02
N VAL A 43 5.51 -0.77 -5.07
CA VAL A 43 4.40 -1.01 -4.15
C VAL A 43 3.07 -0.90 -4.88
N SER A 44 2.18 -1.85 -4.60
CA SER A 44 0.79 -1.78 -5.05
C SER A 44 -0.16 -2.31 -3.99
N ALA A 45 -1.46 -2.02 -4.13
CA ALA A 45 -2.43 -2.49 -3.16
C ALA A 45 -3.82 -2.67 -3.78
N PHE A 46 -4.54 -3.67 -3.28
CA PHE A 46 -5.96 -3.90 -3.56
C PHE A 46 -6.79 -3.43 -2.37
N ALA A 47 -7.71 -2.51 -2.58
CA ALA A 47 -8.63 -1.99 -1.57
C ALA A 47 -7.97 -1.75 -0.19
N PRO A 48 -6.83 -1.02 -0.12
CA PRO A 48 -6.08 -0.84 1.12
C PRO A 48 -6.83 0.04 2.12
N ILE A 49 -6.60 -0.18 3.42
CA ILE A 49 -6.97 0.80 4.45
C ILE A 49 -5.95 1.94 4.39
N CYS A 50 -6.30 3.06 3.76
CA CYS A 50 -5.36 4.11 3.42
C CYS A 50 -5.08 5.10 4.56
N ALA A 51 -6.11 5.40 5.38
CA ALA A 51 -6.04 6.37 6.48
C ALA A 51 -6.63 5.77 7.77
N PRO A 52 -5.98 4.77 8.37
CA PRO A 52 -6.53 4.08 9.55
C PRO A 52 -6.68 5.00 10.76
N THR A 53 -5.94 6.09 10.87
CA THR A 53 -6.10 7.07 11.95
C THR A 53 -7.43 7.82 11.88
N GLU A 54 -8.14 7.73 10.75
CA GLU A 54 -9.39 8.42 10.48
C GLU A 54 -10.59 7.47 10.28
N CYS A 55 -10.45 6.19 10.61
CA CYS A 55 -11.54 5.23 10.53
C CYS A 55 -11.70 4.41 11.81
N ALA A 56 -12.92 3.92 12.07
CA ALA A 56 -13.25 3.18 13.29
C ALA A 56 -12.39 1.91 13.49
N TRP A 57 -12.06 1.21 12.41
CA TRP A 57 -11.20 0.02 12.48
C TRP A 57 -9.78 0.34 12.92
N GLY A 58 -9.21 1.40 12.37
CA GLY A 58 -7.87 1.84 12.72
C GLY A 58 -7.81 2.36 14.15
N GLU A 59 -8.80 3.15 14.58
CA GLU A 59 -8.89 3.61 15.97
C GLU A 59 -8.95 2.44 16.95
N LYS A 60 -9.80 1.44 16.67
CA LYS A 60 -9.89 0.23 17.47
C LYS A 60 -8.56 -0.55 17.51
N ALA A 61 -7.93 -0.78 16.36
CA ALA A 61 -6.69 -1.52 16.27
C ALA A 61 -5.54 -0.78 16.94
N PHE A 62 -5.35 0.49 16.62
CA PHE A 62 -4.21 1.27 17.11
C PHE A 62 -4.29 1.54 18.61
N SER A 63 -5.49 1.79 19.16
CA SER A 63 -5.64 1.93 20.61
C SER A 63 -5.23 0.68 21.38
N HIS A 64 -5.44 -0.52 20.79
CA HIS A 64 -5.05 -1.78 21.42
C HIS A 64 -3.56 -2.14 21.22
N TYR A 65 -3.02 -1.87 20.01
CA TYR A 65 -1.67 -2.30 19.67
C TYR A 65 -0.60 -1.22 19.96
N LEU A 66 -0.95 0.05 19.84
CA LEU A 66 -0.02 1.17 19.95
C LEU A 66 -0.30 2.06 21.18
N GLY A 67 -1.43 1.83 21.89
CA GLY A 67 -1.85 2.67 23.00
C GLY A 67 -2.61 3.91 22.56
N THR A 68 -2.78 4.88 23.46
CA THR A 68 -3.66 6.04 23.28
C THR A 68 -2.97 7.27 22.67
N ASP A 69 -1.66 7.22 22.50
CA ASP A 69 -0.90 8.30 21.87
C ASP A 69 -1.15 8.33 20.36
N ARG A 70 -2.03 9.21 19.92
CA ARG A 70 -2.42 9.34 18.51
C ARG A 70 -1.27 9.79 17.58
N GLU A 71 -0.28 10.49 18.10
CA GLU A 71 0.89 10.88 17.31
C GLU A 71 1.71 9.64 16.88
N SER A 72 1.79 8.64 17.73
CA SER A 72 2.47 7.38 17.39
C SER A 72 1.75 6.62 16.24
N TRP A 73 0.45 6.81 16.06
CA TRP A 73 -0.33 6.15 15.01
C TRP A 73 0.02 6.65 13.61
N LEU A 74 0.42 7.93 13.48
CA LEU A 74 0.78 8.52 12.18
C LEU A 74 1.93 7.78 11.50
N ALA A 75 2.82 7.18 12.28
CA ALA A 75 3.88 6.32 11.77
C ALA A 75 3.37 5.00 11.14
N HIS A 76 2.08 4.70 11.30
CA HIS A 76 1.42 3.50 10.79
C HIS A 76 0.23 3.83 9.86
N ASP A 77 0.18 5.05 9.33
CA ASP A 77 -0.86 5.54 8.44
C ASP A 77 -0.25 5.92 7.09
N ALA A 78 -0.68 5.27 6.01
CA ALA A 78 -0.10 5.48 4.68
C ALA A 78 -0.30 6.91 4.18
N THR A 79 -1.45 7.53 4.50
CA THR A 79 -1.77 8.91 4.12
C THR A 79 -0.89 9.91 4.88
N ALA A 80 -0.63 9.67 6.16
CA ALA A 80 0.29 10.48 6.95
C ALA A 80 1.75 10.28 6.48
N LEU A 81 2.15 9.04 6.19
CA LEU A 81 3.50 8.73 5.74
C LEU A 81 3.83 9.38 4.39
N VAL A 82 2.94 9.32 3.40
CA VAL A 82 3.19 9.99 2.11
C VAL A 82 3.25 11.51 2.27
N SER A 83 2.40 12.08 3.11
CA SER A 83 2.40 13.51 3.40
C SER A 83 3.71 13.99 4.04
N LYS A 84 4.32 13.13 4.86
CA LYS A 84 5.59 13.40 5.55
C LYS A 84 6.80 13.19 4.64
N ASN A 85 6.81 12.08 3.88
CA ASN A 85 8.00 11.63 3.15
C ASN A 85 8.11 12.27 1.77
N GLY A 86 7.01 12.78 1.19
CA GLY A 86 6.97 13.22 -0.21
C GLY A 86 6.98 12.05 -1.20
N ALA A 87 7.39 12.32 -2.43
CA ALA A 87 7.53 11.31 -3.48
C ALA A 87 8.72 10.39 -3.18
N VAL A 88 8.44 9.11 -3.09
CA VAL A 88 9.43 8.05 -2.78
C VAL A 88 9.53 7.03 -3.91
N PHE A 89 8.40 6.76 -4.57
CA PHE A 89 8.30 5.78 -5.65
C PHE A 89 8.07 6.46 -6.99
N ASN A 90 8.55 5.85 -8.08
CA ASN A 90 8.23 6.30 -9.43
C ASN A 90 6.72 6.31 -9.67
N GLU A 91 6.02 5.33 -9.12
CA GLU A 91 4.57 5.17 -9.17
C GLU A 91 4.10 4.21 -8.09
N ILE A 92 2.88 4.42 -7.61
CA ILE A 92 2.13 3.49 -6.76
C ILE A 92 0.87 3.06 -7.52
N LEU A 93 0.52 1.78 -7.52
CA LEU A 93 -0.74 1.29 -8.09
C LEU A 93 -1.70 0.89 -6.97
N VAL A 94 -2.92 1.42 -7.02
CA VAL A 94 -4.00 1.02 -6.11
C VAL A 94 -5.25 0.71 -6.93
N ASP A 95 -5.82 -0.46 -6.71
CA ASP A 95 -7.12 -0.84 -7.24
C ASP A 95 -8.18 -0.84 -6.14
N GLN A 96 -9.37 -0.32 -6.47
CA GLN A 96 -10.50 -0.19 -5.55
C GLN A 96 -11.81 -0.57 -6.24
N GLY A 97 -12.56 -1.51 -5.66
CA GLY A 97 -13.92 -1.81 -6.09
C GLY A 97 -14.89 -0.68 -5.69
N LEU A 98 -15.78 -0.28 -6.59
CA LEU A 98 -16.79 0.76 -6.28
C LEU A 98 -18.00 0.20 -5.51
N ASP A 99 -18.24 -1.11 -5.59
CA ASP A 99 -19.30 -1.80 -4.83
C ASP A 99 -18.75 -2.39 -3.51
N ASP A 100 -17.56 -1.96 -3.11
CA ASP A 100 -16.92 -2.38 -1.86
C ASP A 100 -17.69 -1.83 -0.65
N GLN A 101 -18.25 -2.73 0.15
CA GLN A 101 -19.03 -2.38 1.34
C GLN A 101 -18.22 -1.62 2.41
N PHE A 102 -16.89 -1.61 2.29
CA PHE A 102 -15.98 -0.95 3.21
C PHE A 102 -15.38 0.34 2.65
N TYR A 103 -15.77 0.75 1.44
CA TYR A 103 -15.20 1.88 0.69
C TYR A 103 -14.96 3.11 1.56
N GLU A 104 -15.97 3.51 2.34
CA GLU A 104 -15.92 4.70 3.20
C GLU A 104 -14.85 4.58 4.32
N GLN A 105 -14.55 3.37 4.80
CA GLN A 105 -13.53 3.16 5.82
C GLN A 105 -12.13 2.98 5.25
N LEU A 106 -12.02 2.63 3.96
CA LEU A 106 -10.73 2.45 3.29
C LEU A 106 -10.07 3.79 2.93
N HIS A 107 -10.84 4.83 2.72
CA HIS A 107 -10.41 6.20 2.40
C HIS A 107 -9.45 6.32 1.19
N PRO A 108 -9.71 5.69 0.03
CA PRO A 108 -8.81 5.75 -1.12
C PRO A 108 -8.62 7.18 -1.64
N GLU A 109 -9.67 8.02 -1.60
CA GLU A 109 -9.59 9.41 -2.06
C GLU A 109 -8.72 10.30 -1.14
N LYS A 110 -8.67 10.02 0.17
CA LYS A 110 -7.75 10.73 1.08
C LYS A 110 -6.30 10.44 0.72
N PHE A 111 -5.98 9.19 0.46
CA PHE A 111 -4.64 8.80 0.02
C PHE A 111 -4.27 9.44 -1.32
N LYS A 112 -5.19 9.44 -2.29
CA LYS A 112 -5.02 10.12 -3.57
C LYS A 112 -4.70 11.61 -3.40
N GLN A 113 -5.45 12.31 -2.54
CA GLN A 113 -5.21 13.72 -2.28
C GLN A 113 -3.87 13.96 -1.58
N ALA A 114 -3.47 13.09 -0.67
CA ALA A 114 -2.18 13.17 0.00
C ALA A 114 -1.02 12.93 -0.99
N CYS A 115 -1.13 11.92 -1.86
CA CYS A 115 -0.17 11.66 -2.92
C CYS A 115 -0.03 12.86 -3.86
N LEU A 116 -1.15 13.43 -4.30
CA LEU A 116 -1.15 14.62 -5.17
C LEU A 116 -0.41 15.80 -4.52
N LYS A 117 -0.70 16.10 -3.26
CA LYS A 117 -0.05 17.19 -2.51
C LYS A 117 1.44 16.93 -2.27
N ALA A 118 1.81 15.68 -2.05
CA ALA A 118 3.19 15.26 -1.81
C ALA A 118 4.01 15.08 -3.11
N GLY A 119 3.37 15.19 -4.28
CA GLY A 119 4.01 14.95 -5.58
C GLY A 119 4.32 13.47 -5.84
N GLN A 120 3.72 12.54 -5.06
CA GLN A 120 3.89 11.10 -5.26
C GLN A 120 2.99 10.62 -6.40
N PRO A 121 3.54 10.10 -7.51
CA PRO A 121 2.73 9.53 -8.58
C PRO A 121 1.90 8.35 -8.07
N LEU A 122 0.60 8.39 -8.34
CA LEU A 122 -0.36 7.36 -7.96
C LEU A 122 -1.33 7.10 -9.10
N THR A 123 -1.42 5.84 -9.49
CA THR A 123 -2.52 5.33 -10.31
C THR A 123 -3.54 4.68 -9.37
N LEU A 124 -4.65 5.37 -9.11
CA LEU A 124 -5.82 4.83 -8.43
C LEU A 124 -6.85 4.45 -9.46
N ARG A 125 -7.07 3.14 -9.64
CA ARG A 125 -8.10 2.60 -10.54
C ARG A 125 -9.33 2.21 -9.74
N GLN A 126 -10.49 2.60 -10.22
CA GLN A 126 -11.77 2.33 -9.57
C GLN A 126 -12.64 1.48 -10.49
N HIS A 127 -13.15 0.37 -9.99
CA HIS A 127 -13.80 -0.66 -10.79
C HIS A 127 -15.26 -0.84 -10.38
N ALA A 128 -16.19 -0.46 -11.27
CA ALA A 128 -17.62 -0.69 -11.06
C ALA A 128 -17.92 -2.21 -11.11
N GLY A 129 -18.86 -2.66 -10.25
CA GLY A 129 -19.26 -4.06 -10.16
C GLY A 129 -18.33 -4.95 -9.34
N TYR A 130 -17.29 -4.39 -8.73
CA TYR A 130 -16.39 -5.13 -7.85
C TYR A 130 -16.55 -4.74 -6.39
N ASP A 131 -16.67 -5.74 -5.55
CA ASP A 131 -16.73 -5.65 -4.09
C ASP A 131 -15.33 -5.83 -3.45
N HIS A 132 -15.30 -6.12 -2.14
CA HIS A 132 -14.06 -6.38 -1.37
C HIS A 132 -13.53 -7.82 -1.52
N GLY A 133 -14.11 -8.63 -2.40
CA GLY A 133 -13.87 -10.07 -2.47
C GLY A 133 -12.65 -10.48 -3.28
N TYR A 134 -12.31 -11.77 -3.19
CA TYR A 134 -11.18 -12.35 -3.92
C TYR A 134 -11.35 -12.36 -5.43
N TYR A 135 -12.59 -12.33 -5.94
CA TYR A 135 -12.84 -12.22 -7.38
C TYR A 135 -12.27 -10.91 -7.97
N PHE A 136 -12.42 -9.81 -7.22
CA PHE A 136 -11.79 -8.53 -7.56
C PHE A 136 -10.26 -8.66 -7.66
N ILE A 137 -9.61 -9.25 -6.65
CA ILE A 137 -8.15 -9.43 -6.61
C ILE A 137 -7.70 -10.31 -7.79
N GLN A 138 -8.37 -11.44 -8.00
CA GLN A 138 -8.02 -12.39 -9.07
C GLN A 138 -8.10 -11.75 -10.46
N THR A 139 -9.10 -10.89 -10.68
CA THR A 139 -9.29 -10.23 -11.98
C THR A 139 -8.11 -9.33 -12.35
N PHE A 140 -7.53 -8.62 -11.40
CA PHE A 140 -6.48 -7.63 -11.67
C PHE A 140 -5.08 -8.05 -11.22
N MET A 141 -4.90 -9.27 -10.72
CA MET A 141 -3.62 -9.76 -10.21
C MET A 141 -2.50 -9.70 -11.25
N ASP A 142 -2.77 -10.13 -12.49
CA ASP A 142 -1.78 -10.15 -13.56
C ASP A 142 -1.26 -8.74 -13.87
N GLU A 143 -2.14 -7.74 -13.83
CA GLU A 143 -1.75 -6.34 -14.05
C GLU A 143 -0.87 -5.80 -12.92
N HIS A 144 -1.14 -6.19 -11.67
CA HIS A 144 -0.25 -5.86 -10.55
C HIS A 144 1.13 -6.52 -10.68
N LEU A 145 1.17 -7.79 -11.10
CA LEU A 145 2.45 -8.47 -11.34
C LEU A 145 3.25 -7.82 -12.46
N GLN A 146 2.58 -7.43 -13.56
CA GLN A 146 3.21 -6.69 -14.67
C GLN A 146 3.70 -5.31 -14.21
N PHE A 147 2.89 -4.58 -13.42
CA PHE A 147 3.30 -3.31 -12.82
C PHE A 147 4.59 -3.47 -12.02
N HIS A 148 4.66 -4.45 -11.12
CA HIS A 148 5.86 -4.71 -10.33
C HIS A 148 7.06 -5.05 -11.21
N ALA A 149 6.92 -5.90 -12.23
CA ALA A 149 7.99 -6.23 -13.16
C ALA A 149 8.57 -4.97 -13.82
N ILE A 150 7.70 -4.11 -14.38
CA ILE A 150 8.11 -2.85 -15.04
C ILE A 150 8.82 -1.91 -14.04
N GLN A 151 8.31 -1.76 -12.83
CA GLN A 151 8.93 -0.85 -11.85
C GLN A 151 10.29 -1.37 -11.36
N LEU A 152 10.43 -2.70 -11.19
CA LEU A 152 11.68 -3.31 -10.73
C LEU A 152 12.76 -3.30 -11.81
N GLU A 153 12.40 -3.39 -13.09
CA GLU A 153 13.35 -3.24 -14.21
C GLU A 153 13.96 -1.83 -14.26
N LYS A 154 13.17 -0.78 -13.98
CA LYS A 154 13.66 0.61 -13.96
C LYS A 154 14.72 0.89 -12.89
N VAL A 155 14.81 0.05 -11.86
CA VAL A 155 15.82 0.19 -10.78
C VAL A 155 17.16 -0.40 -11.18
N SER A 156 17.19 -1.23 -12.23
CA SER A 156 18.38 -1.97 -12.66
C SER A 156 19.23 -1.22 -13.71
N GLY A 157 18.74 -0.10 -14.21
CA GLY A 157 19.42 0.80 -15.17
C GLY A 157 19.92 2.05 -14.51
#